data_cb3bf58c465d549636f8f9773e0cec26
#
_entry.id   cb3bf58c465d549636f8f9773e0cec26
#
_cell.length_a   1.000
_cell.length_b   1.000
_cell.length_c   1.000
_cell.angle_alpha   90.00
_cell.angle_beta   90.00
_cell.angle_gamma   90.00
#
_symmetry.space_group_name_H-M   'P 1'
#
loop_
_entity.id
_entity.type
_entity.pdbx_description
1 polymer ?
#
loop_
_entity_poly.entity_id
_entity_poly.type
_entity_poly.pdbx_seq_one_letter_code
_entity_poly.pdbx_strand_id
1 'polypeptide(L)'
;MQLHDFEAIVPTSAVKGEGVDEVIAELGKLAQESPHFFPDDALTDQPERVIAAEIIREKMLRLLDREVPHGIAVSIEQMHEREDGSGIVDIDATIYCEKESHKGIVIGKKGAMLKKISTYAREDMEKFFDCHINLQCWVKVREGWRDREGLIHNFGLD
;
A
#
# COMPACT_ATOMS: atom_id res chain seq x y z
N MET A 1 -31.40 -12.25 16.77
CA MET A 1 -30.58 -13.19 15.99
C MET A 1 -29.17 -13.13 16.59
N GLN A 2 -28.77 -14.17 17.34
CA GLN A 2 -27.39 -14.27 17.82
C GLN A 2 -26.50 -14.62 16.60
N LEU A 3 -25.63 -13.71 16.18
CA LEU A 3 -24.75 -13.92 15.04
C LEU A 3 -23.55 -14.82 15.40
N HIS A 4 -23.02 -14.65 16.59
CA HIS A 4 -21.89 -15.41 17.12
C HIS A 4 -21.73 -15.14 18.62
N ASP A 5 -21.04 -16.04 19.34
CA ASP A 5 -20.66 -15.85 20.74
C ASP A 5 -19.27 -15.18 20.74
N PHE A 6 -19.24 -13.87 20.98
CA PHE A 6 -18.01 -13.08 20.98
C PHE A 6 -17.46 -13.00 22.39
N GLU A 7 -16.17 -13.18 22.57
CA GLU A 7 -15.45 -12.99 23.85
C GLU A 7 -15.57 -11.56 24.36
N ALA A 8 -15.41 -10.59 23.47
CA ALA A 8 -15.55 -9.16 23.77
C ALA A 8 -16.05 -8.37 22.56
N ILE A 9 -16.72 -7.27 22.82
CA ILE A 9 -17.12 -6.26 21.81
C ILE A 9 -16.62 -4.91 22.29
N VAL A 10 -15.64 -4.34 21.59
CA VAL A 10 -15.00 -3.08 21.95
C VAL A 10 -15.36 -2.00 20.95
N PRO A 11 -16.11 -0.95 21.33
CA PRO A 11 -16.34 0.20 20.47
C PRO A 11 -15.03 0.94 20.22
N THR A 12 -14.65 1.14 18.95
CA THR A 12 -13.34 1.68 18.59
C THR A 12 -13.45 2.72 17.50
N SER A 13 -12.64 3.78 17.60
CA SER A 13 -12.39 4.76 16.55
C SER A 13 -10.89 4.90 16.31
N ALA A 14 -10.36 4.22 15.29
CA ALA A 14 -8.94 4.28 14.95
C ALA A 14 -8.46 5.71 14.64
N VAL A 15 -9.31 6.54 14.02
CA VAL A 15 -8.98 7.94 13.69
C VAL A 15 -8.81 8.81 14.94
N LYS A 16 -9.59 8.55 15.99
CA LYS A 16 -9.55 9.31 17.25
C LYS A 16 -8.66 8.65 18.31
N GLY A 17 -8.23 7.41 18.10
CA GLY A 17 -7.53 6.60 19.11
C GLY A 17 -8.43 6.09 20.22
N GLU A 18 -9.75 6.30 20.16
CA GLU A 18 -10.69 5.86 21.18
C GLU A 18 -10.85 4.33 21.13
N GLY A 19 -10.80 3.65 22.27
CA GLY A 19 -10.99 2.21 22.40
C GLY A 19 -9.81 1.36 21.91
N VAL A 20 -8.70 1.94 21.48
CA VAL A 20 -7.53 1.21 20.98
C VAL A 20 -6.83 0.46 22.10
N ASP A 21 -6.66 1.09 23.26
CA ASP A 21 -6.03 0.47 24.43
C ASP A 21 -6.85 -0.71 24.96
N GLU A 22 -8.18 -0.61 24.91
CA GLU A 22 -9.09 -1.70 25.28
C GLU A 22 -8.97 -2.88 24.32
N VAL A 23 -8.82 -2.62 22.99
CA VAL A 23 -8.56 -3.69 22.01
C VAL A 23 -7.24 -4.38 22.31
N ILE A 24 -6.18 -3.63 22.60
CA ILE A 24 -4.86 -4.18 22.96
C ILE A 24 -4.96 -5.02 24.24
N ALA A 25 -5.69 -4.53 25.23
CA ALA A 25 -5.89 -5.26 26.49
C ALA A 25 -6.66 -6.58 26.29
N GLU A 26 -7.70 -6.60 25.46
CA GLU A 26 -8.44 -7.84 25.15
C GLU A 26 -7.60 -8.83 24.35
N LEU A 27 -6.86 -8.36 23.35
CA LEU A 27 -5.92 -9.20 22.58
C LEU A 27 -4.80 -9.76 23.47
N GLY A 28 -4.30 -8.96 24.42
CA GLY A 28 -3.28 -9.39 25.37
C GLY A 28 -3.69 -10.57 26.25
N LYS A 29 -5.00 -10.73 26.56
CA LYS A 29 -5.52 -11.87 27.31
C LYS A 29 -5.42 -13.19 26.51
N LEU A 30 -5.42 -13.09 25.19
CA LEU A 30 -5.35 -14.23 24.26
C LEU A 30 -3.91 -14.57 23.86
N ALA A 31 -2.94 -13.69 24.18
CA ALA A 31 -1.54 -13.90 23.86
C ALA A 31 -0.97 -15.12 24.62
N GLN A 32 -0.20 -15.93 23.96
CA GLN A 32 0.49 -17.10 24.51
C GLN A 32 2.00 -16.92 24.39
N GLU A 33 2.74 -17.44 25.34
CA GLU A 33 4.20 -17.51 25.22
C GLU A 33 4.58 -18.36 24.00
N SER A 34 5.37 -17.76 23.12
CA SER A 34 5.89 -18.44 21.93
C SER A 34 7.26 -17.89 21.57
N PRO A 35 8.10 -18.65 20.82
CA PRO A 35 9.33 -18.09 20.28
C PRO A 35 9.00 -16.94 19.33
N HIS A 36 9.87 -15.91 19.28
CA HIS A 36 9.77 -14.84 18.31
C HIS A 36 9.91 -15.42 16.90
N PHE A 37 8.90 -15.19 16.06
CA PHE A 37 8.89 -15.64 14.66
C PHE A 37 9.69 -14.70 13.75
N PHE A 38 9.85 -13.44 14.18
CA PHE A 38 10.55 -12.40 13.44
C PHE A 38 11.64 -11.78 14.31
N PRO A 39 12.77 -11.29 13.74
CA PRO A 39 13.74 -10.48 14.47
C PRO A 39 13.09 -9.26 15.13
N ASP A 40 13.59 -8.83 16.30
CA ASP A 40 13.05 -7.71 17.08
C ASP A 40 13.11 -6.37 16.35
N ASP A 41 14.00 -6.24 15.36
CA ASP A 41 14.20 -5.06 14.50
C ASP A 41 13.42 -5.14 13.16
N ALA A 42 12.75 -6.25 12.88
CA ALA A 42 11.94 -6.39 11.68
C ALA A 42 10.59 -5.68 11.82
N LEU A 43 10.39 -4.60 11.06
CA LEU A 43 9.10 -3.89 11.00
C LEU A 43 8.03 -4.69 10.26
N THR A 44 8.43 -5.54 9.31
CA THR A 44 7.55 -6.34 8.46
C THR A 44 8.34 -7.48 7.81
N ASP A 45 7.66 -8.55 7.43
CA ASP A 45 8.17 -9.66 6.63
C ASP A 45 7.90 -9.50 5.12
N GLN A 46 7.20 -8.42 4.75
CA GLN A 46 6.83 -8.19 3.37
C GLN A 46 8.03 -7.75 2.53
N PRO A 47 8.16 -8.24 1.29
CA PRO A 47 9.19 -7.77 0.36
C PRO A 47 9.09 -6.26 0.13
N GLU A 48 10.23 -5.57 0.01
CA GLU A 48 10.30 -4.11 -0.20
C GLU A 48 9.47 -3.64 -1.40
N ARG A 49 9.37 -4.46 -2.45
CA ARG A 49 8.53 -4.17 -3.63
C ARG A 49 7.04 -4.10 -3.28
N VAL A 50 6.56 -4.94 -2.39
CA VAL A 50 5.18 -4.94 -1.92
C VAL A 50 4.92 -3.68 -1.11
N ILE A 51 5.84 -3.32 -0.22
CA ILE A 51 5.73 -2.08 0.58
C ILE A 51 5.73 -0.85 -0.33
N ALA A 52 6.61 -0.78 -1.32
CA ALA A 52 6.65 0.31 -2.28
C ALA A 52 5.33 0.45 -3.06
N ALA A 53 4.76 -0.67 -3.52
CA ALA A 53 3.47 -0.69 -4.20
C ALA A 53 2.34 -0.19 -3.28
N GLU A 54 2.30 -0.62 -2.02
CA GLU A 54 1.30 -0.21 -1.05
C GLU A 54 1.41 1.27 -0.67
N ILE A 55 2.63 1.82 -0.55
CA ILE A 55 2.82 3.26 -0.34
C ILE A 55 2.23 4.07 -1.50
N ILE A 56 2.45 3.66 -2.76
CA ILE A 56 1.83 4.33 -3.92
C ILE A 56 0.30 4.20 -3.85
N ARG A 57 -0.21 3.01 -3.56
CA ARG A 57 -1.65 2.74 -3.47
C ARG A 57 -2.31 3.58 -2.37
N GLU A 58 -1.67 3.73 -1.22
CA GLU A 58 -2.13 4.58 -0.13
C GLU A 58 -2.27 6.05 -0.56
N LYS A 59 -1.29 6.60 -1.30
CA LYS A 59 -1.40 7.99 -1.79
C LYS A 59 -2.56 8.15 -2.76
N MET A 60 -2.84 7.14 -3.58
CA MET A 60 -4.01 7.16 -4.45
C MET A 60 -5.32 7.12 -3.66
N LEU A 61 -5.43 6.26 -2.63
CA LEU A 61 -6.58 6.20 -1.73
C LEU A 61 -6.87 7.54 -1.05
N ARG A 62 -5.81 8.28 -0.67
CA ARG A 62 -5.93 9.58 0.01
C ARG A 62 -6.18 10.76 -0.91
N LEU A 63 -5.74 10.70 -2.17
CA LEU A 63 -5.77 11.83 -3.11
C LEU A 63 -6.87 11.72 -4.17
N LEU A 64 -7.43 10.53 -4.37
CA LEU A 64 -8.48 10.27 -5.34
C LEU A 64 -9.81 10.02 -4.62
N ASP A 65 -10.90 10.48 -5.24
CA ASP A 65 -12.24 10.38 -4.68
C ASP A 65 -13.06 9.25 -5.30
N ARG A 66 -14.14 8.87 -4.62
CA ARG A 66 -15.18 7.92 -5.08
C ARG A 66 -14.65 6.51 -5.35
N GLU A 67 -15.10 5.93 -6.47
CA GLU A 67 -14.82 4.54 -6.87
C GLU A 67 -13.43 4.32 -7.49
N VAL A 68 -12.73 5.41 -7.89
CA VAL A 68 -11.46 5.31 -8.62
C VAL A 68 -10.38 4.56 -7.83
N PRO A 69 -10.17 4.86 -6.53
CA PRO A 69 -9.12 4.18 -5.77
C PRO A 69 -9.31 2.66 -5.65
N HIS A 70 -10.57 2.20 -5.65
CA HIS A 70 -10.90 0.78 -5.50
C HIS A 70 -10.70 -0.05 -6.77
N GLY A 71 -10.57 0.62 -7.93
CA GLY A 71 -10.31 -0.01 -9.23
C GLY A 71 -8.85 0.08 -9.69
N ILE A 72 -7.91 0.25 -8.74
CA ILE A 72 -6.50 0.47 -9.04
C ILE A 72 -5.65 -0.64 -8.42
N ALA A 73 -4.67 -1.13 -9.19
CA ALA A 73 -3.59 -1.95 -8.71
C ALA A 73 -2.24 -1.30 -9.05
N VAL A 74 -1.21 -1.61 -8.26
CA VAL A 74 0.16 -1.12 -8.48
C VAL A 74 1.09 -2.30 -8.61
N SER A 75 1.93 -2.30 -9.64
CA SER A 75 3.02 -3.25 -9.82
C SER A 75 4.35 -2.53 -9.85
N ILE A 76 5.31 -3.02 -9.10
CA ILE A 76 6.70 -2.57 -9.19
C ILE A 76 7.41 -3.42 -10.23
N GLU A 77 7.68 -2.84 -11.38
CA GLU A 77 8.35 -3.52 -12.49
C GLU A 77 9.85 -3.69 -12.23
N GLN A 78 10.48 -2.63 -11.72
CA GLN A 78 11.90 -2.62 -11.35
C GLN A 78 12.09 -1.91 -10.02
N MET A 79 13.02 -2.42 -9.22
CA MET A 79 13.51 -1.80 -8.00
C MET A 79 14.95 -2.27 -7.80
N HIS A 80 15.92 -1.35 -7.93
CA HIS A 80 17.34 -1.65 -7.80
C HIS A 80 18.13 -0.42 -7.38
N GLU A 81 19.15 -0.61 -6.59
CA GLU A 81 20.12 0.42 -6.25
C GLU A 81 21.06 0.66 -7.44
N ARG A 82 21.44 1.90 -7.67
CA ARG A 82 22.39 2.27 -8.73
C ARG A 82 23.80 1.79 -8.40
N GLU A 83 24.47 1.23 -9.39
CA GLU A 83 25.84 0.75 -9.25
C GLU A 83 26.91 1.88 -9.22
N ASP A 84 26.48 3.14 -9.37
CA ASP A 84 27.37 4.32 -9.39
C ASP A 84 27.83 4.80 -8.00
N GLY A 85 27.39 4.12 -6.93
CA GLY A 85 27.71 4.46 -5.55
C GLY A 85 26.95 5.66 -5.01
N SER A 86 25.91 6.16 -5.72
CA SER A 86 25.09 7.27 -5.26
C SER A 86 24.14 6.92 -4.11
N GLY A 87 23.89 5.63 -3.84
CA GLY A 87 22.90 5.16 -2.87
C GLY A 87 21.46 5.45 -3.28
N ILE A 88 21.23 5.75 -4.58
CA ILE A 88 19.90 6.02 -5.11
C ILE A 88 19.26 4.71 -5.57
N VAL A 89 18.03 4.46 -5.14
CA VAL A 89 17.22 3.33 -5.59
C VAL A 89 16.28 3.80 -6.71
N ASP A 90 16.42 3.22 -7.90
CA ASP A 90 15.50 3.43 -9.01
C ASP A 90 14.29 2.49 -8.86
N ILE A 91 13.08 3.06 -8.89
CA ILE A 91 11.82 2.33 -8.80
C ILE A 91 10.94 2.70 -9.99
N ASP A 92 10.60 1.66 -10.78
CA ASP A 92 9.65 1.75 -11.88
C ASP A 92 8.33 1.09 -11.48
N ALA A 93 7.26 1.88 -11.43
CA ALA A 93 5.94 1.43 -11.03
C ALA A 93 4.91 1.60 -12.16
N THR A 94 4.06 0.62 -12.34
CA THR A 94 2.89 0.70 -13.23
C THR A 94 1.60 0.70 -12.38
N ILE A 95 0.81 1.73 -12.58
CA ILE A 95 -0.52 1.89 -11.99
C ILE A 95 -1.53 1.37 -13.01
N TYR A 96 -2.24 0.31 -12.67
CA TYR A 96 -3.28 -0.28 -13.50
C TYR A 96 -4.64 0.24 -13.09
N CYS A 97 -5.36 0.82 -14.05
CA CYS A 97 -6.74 1.27 -13.89
C CYS A 97 -7.69 0.33 -14.65
N GLU A 98 -8.90 0.15 -14.14
CA GLU A 98 -9.90 -0.70 -14.80
C GLU A 98 -10.50 -0.04 -16.05
N LYS A 99 -10.55 1.31 -16.11
CA LYS A 99 -11.21 2.07 -17.19
C LYS A 99 -10.37 3.25 -17.64
N GLU A 100 -10.52 3.67 -18.91
CA GLU A 100 -9.87 4.88 -19.44
C GLU A 100 -10.25 6.16 -18.67
N SER A 101 -11.51 6.25 -18.21
CA SER A 101 -11.95 7.38 -17.37
C SER A 101 -11.15 7.47 -16.06
N HIS A 102 -10.85 6.33 -15.43
CA HIS A 102 -10.03 6.28 -14.22
C HIS A 102 -8.59 6.71 -14.48
N LYS A 103 -8.00 6.25 -15.60
CA LYS A 103 -6.66 6.68 -16.02
C LYS A 103 -6.56 8.19 -16.17
N GLY A 104 -7.58 8.82 -16.81
CA GLY A 104 -7.63 10.29 -16.93
C GLY A 104 -7.64 11.00 -15.58
N ILE A 105 -8.34 10.46 -14.58
CA ILE A 105 -8.41 11.02 -13.21
C ILE A 105 -7.06 10.84 -12.49
N VAL A 106 -6.43 9.66 -12.59
CA VAL A 106 -5.13 9.37 -11.97
C VAL A 106 -4.03 10.25 -12.55
N ILE A 107 -4.01 10.47 -13.87
CA ILE A 107 -3.05 11.37 -14.50
C ILE A 107 -3.35 12.82 -14.13
N GLY A 108 -4.61 13.22 -14.16
CA GLY A 108 -5.06 14.58 -13.91
C GLY A 108 -4.67 15.57 -15.00
N LYS A 109 -5.07 16.84 -14.82
CA LYS A 109 -4.78 17.90 -15.80
C LYS A 109 -3.27 18.09 -15.99
N LYS A 110 -2.77 17.86 -17.19
CA LYS A 110 -1.34 17.94 -17.54
C LYS A 110 -0.42 17.10 -16.64
N GLY A 111 -0.91 15.96 -16.11
CA GLY A 111 -0.13 15.09 -15.25
C GLY A 111 0.00 15.52 -13.79
N ALA A 112 -0.73 16.57 -13.37
CA ALA A 112 -0.56 17.15 -12.04
C ALA A 112 -0.93 16.19 -10.90
N MET A 113 -1.95 15.34 -11.07
CA MET A 113 -2.35 14.39 -10.02
C MET A 113 -1.32 13.27 -9.90
N LEU A 114 -0.89 12.68 -11.01
CA LEU A 114 0.16 11.65 -11.01
C LEU A 114 1.46 12.17 -10.39
N LYS A 115 1.87 13.39 -10.75
CA LYS A 115 3.04 14.03 -10.13
C LYS A 115 2.90 14.16 -8.62
N LYS A 116 1.72 14.58 -8.13
CA LYS A 116 1.45 14.71 -6.69
C LYS A 116 1.51 13.35 -5.98
N ILE A 117 0.88 12.33 -6.56
CA ILE A 117 0.92 10.96 -6.04
C ILE A 117 2.36 10.46 -5.95
N SER A 118 3.13 10.55 -7.04
CA SER A 118 4.53 10.10 -7.10
C SER A 118 5.43 10.85 -6.12
N THR A 119 5.23 12.17 -5.97
CA THR A 119 6.02 12.97 -5.02
C THR A 119 5.80 12.51 -3.59
N TYR A 120 4.53 12.38 -3.17
CA TYR A 120 4.22 11.97 -1.80
C TYR A 120 4.61 10.51 -1.52
N ALA A 121 4.45 9.63 -2.52
CA ALA A 121 4.89 8.25 -2.40
C ALA A 121 6.42 8.17 -2.23
N ARG A 122 7.17 8.89 -3.06
CA ARG A 122 8.64 8.96 -2.96
C ARG A 122 9.10 9.46 -1.59
N GLU A 123 8.52 10.55 -1.09
CA GLU A 123 8.88 11.13 0.22
C GLU A 123 8.65 10.14 1.37
N ASP A 124 7.59 9.34 1.31
CA ASP A 124 7.33 8.35 2.36
C ASP A 124 8.18 7.09 2.19
N MET A 125 8.49 6.67 0.94
CA MET A 125 9.43 5.60 0.67
C MET A 125 10.85 5.96 1.14
N GLU A 126 11.32 7.20 0.89
CA GLU A 126 12.63 7.66 1.35
C GLU A 126 12.77 7.63 2.87
N LYS A 127 11.68 7.94 3.60
CA LYS A 127 11.66 7.81 5.07
C LYS A 127 11.63 6.35 5.53
N PHE A 128 10.90 5.49 4.81
CA PHE A 128 10.72 4.09 5.21
C PHE A 128 11.98 3.26 4.95
N PHE A 129 12.61 3.45 3.77
CA PHE A 129 13.78 2.70 3.33
C PHE A 129 15.11 3.35 3.72
N ASP A 130 15.07 4.56 4.31
CA ASP A 130 16.25 5.36 4.70
C ASP A 130 17.26 5.52 3.55
N CYS A 131 16.77 5.77 2.33
CA CYS A 131 17.58 5.94 1.13
C CYS A 131 16.95 6.97 0.17
N HIS A 132 17.74 7.47 -0.80
CA HIS A 132 17.19 8.31 -1.85
C HIS A 132 16.51 7.49 -2.94
N ILE A 133 15.34 7.94 -3.39
CA ILE A 133 14.52 7.23 -4.37
C ILE A 133 14.25 8.07 -5.61
N ASN A 134 14.49 7.48 -6.78
CA ASN A 134 14.04 7.97 -8.07
C ASN A 134 12.82 7.14 -8.51
N LEU A 135 11.62 7.65 -8.25
CA LEU A 135 10.37 6.98 -8.57
C LEU A 135 9.82 7.42 -9.92
N GLN A 136 9.60 6.48 -10.82
CA GLN A 136 8.88 6.67 -12.08
C GLN A 136 7.57 5.89 -12.05
N CYS A 137 6.46 6.56 -12.42
CA CYS A 137 5.13 5.95 -12.44
C CYS A 137 4.50 6.05 -13.82
N TRP A 138 4.00 4.95 -14.35
CA TRP A 138 3.19 4.87 -15.56
C TRP A 138 1.76 4.48 -15.23
N VAL A 139 0.80 4.92 -16.04
CA VAL A 139 -0.61 4.57 -15.87
C VAL A 139 -1.08 3.81 -17.09
N LYS A 140 -1.55 2.58 -16.89
CA LYS A 140 -2.09 1.70 -17.93
C LYS A 140 -3.54 1.31 -17.62
N VAL A 141 -4.33 1.06 -18.65
CA VAL A 141 -5.67 0.47 -18.50
C VAL A 141 -5.57 -1.03 -18.68
N ARG A 142 -6.22 -1.77 -17.76
CA ARG A 142 -6.37 -3.22 -17.85
C ARG A 142 -7.76 -3.61 -17.38
N GLU A 143 -8.67 -3.73 -18.31
CA GLU A 143 -10.07 -4.05 -18.02
C GLU A 143 -10.21 -5.44 -17.40
N GLY A 144 -11.12 -5.54 -16.41
CA GLY A 144 -11.46 -6.79 -15.74
C GLY A 144 -10.28 -7.45 -15.01
N TRP A 145 -9.28 -6.69 -14.57
CA TRP A 145 -8.14 -7.25 -13.82
C TRP A 145 -8.56 -7.87 -12.48
N ARG A 146 -9.63 -7.35 -11.87
CA ARG A 146 -10.18 -7.84 -10.59
C ARG A 146 -10.84 -9.22 -10.69
N ASP A 147 -11.24 -9.62 -11.89
CA ASP A 147 -11.89 -10.91 -12.13
C ASP A 147 -10.88 -12.01 -12.53
N ARG A 148 -9.58 -11.70 -12.45
CA ARG A 148 -8.51 -12.61 -12.87
C ARG A 148 -7.58 -12.91 -11.68
N GLU A 149 -7.77 -14.06 -11.04
CA GLU A 149 -6.97 -14.50 -9.88
C GLU A 149 -5.46 -14.35 -10.08
N GLY A 150 -4.94 -14.76 -11.24
CA GLY A 150 -3.51 -14.63 -11.54
C GLY A 150 -3.00 -13.18 -11.63
N LEU A 151 -3.88 -12.17 -11.85
CA LEU A 151 -3.50 -10.77 -11.80
C LEU A 151 -3.58 -10.22 -10.38
N ILE A 152 -4.57 -10.66 -9.61
CA ILE A 152 -4.71 -10.30 -8.20
C ILE A 152 -3.46 -10.77 -7.46
N HIS A 153 -3.07 -12.03 -7.63
CA HIS A 153 -1.84 -12.60 -7.07
C HIS A 153 -0.57 -11.84 -7.50
N ASN A 154 -0.44 -11.53 -8.80
CA ASN A 154 0.71 -10.77 -9.31
C ASN A 154 0.80 -9.32 -8.76
N PHE A 155 -0.31 -8.77 -8.30
CA PHE A 155 -0.36 -7.44 -7.67
C PHE A 155 -0.22 -7.50 -6.13
N GLY A 156 -0.11 -8.71 -5.54
CA GLY A 156 -0.02 -8.89 -4.09
C GLY A 156 -1.29 -8.49 -3.35
N LEU A 157 -2.45 -8.74 -3.95
CA LEU A 157 -3.77 -8.33 -3.44
C LEU A 157 -4.65 -9.52 -3.02
N ASP A 158 -4.09 -10.70 -2.83
CA ASP A 158 -4.75 -11.94 -2.34
C ASP A 158 -4.64 -12.14 -0.82
#